data_767f62da960f8374106f91dc2e67de99
#
_entry.id   767f62da960f8374106f91dc2e67de99
#
_cell.length_a   1.000
_cell.length_b   1.000
_cell.length_c   1.000
_cell.angle_alpha   90.00
_cell.angle_beta   90.00
_cell.angle_gamma   90.00
#
_symmetry.space_group_name_H-M   'P 1'
#
loop_
_entity.id
_entity.type
_entity.pdbx_description
1 polymer ?
#
loop_
_entity_poly.entity_id
_entity_poly.type
_entity_poly.pdbx_seq_one_letter_code
_entity_poly.pdbx_strand_id
1 'polypeptide(L)'
;MKKEDKKNKPKKEEEEEEEEEEIEEVEEEEEEQDMVGEDFAKDPRAFSYLQDAGRIADEVLQYTMDQCKPSANIYNICQSSDALIKEKLAKIYTKKKFIKGVAFPTSIAVNEVCGNYSPLGEESGDPHEYKVLSEGDVVKISLGVEINGFAALAGHTIIVSEKKEKITGPKADAILAAYNSVQAALRLMTKENTNNKITDSIAKICTDYKVNPIEGVLSHRMKRDIIDGLETIINKSTIDQKVDERKFEYGDVFGLSVIVSTGEGKPRETSIKTSIYKRALETTYKLRTDSGRRLLSVVENNFYSFPFSFSVFDKEENIKMKQKIPNFKTTMKMGLSECVKNDLLHGYPVLTEKKGEIVAEFTYTIAVRNEGPIVISGLKLDTEQFESDKKITDEEIKKELEKDLDNYLPNYKRTKKEEKKKKKDNKAKRAAKKAAKKKRQEEAKKKREEEGK
;
A
#
# COMPACT_ATOMS: atom_id res chain seq x y z
N MET A 1 -45.93 -43.25 -31.53
CA MET A 1 -45.18 -42.91 -30.30
C MET A 1 -43.72 -42.99 -30.62
N LYS A 2 -43.06 -41.84 -30.84
CA LYS A 2 -41.61 -41.74 -31.11
C LYS A 2 -40.91 -41.45 -29.78
N LYS A 3 -39.96 -42.30 -29.39
CA LYS A 3 -39.05 -42.07 -28.25
C LYS A 3 -37.93 -41.16 -28.74
N GLU A 4 -37.69 -40.07 -28.05
CA GLU A 4 -36.53 -39.20 -28.21
C GLU A 4 -35.30 -39.84 -27.61
N ASP A 5 -34.29 -40.06 -28.42
CA ASP A 5 -32.95 -40.47 -27.99
C ASP A 5 -32.22 -39.27 -27.40
N LYS A 6 -31.97 -39.29 -26.09
CA LYS A 6 -31.00 -38.42 -25.44
C LYS A 6 -29.59 -38.90 -25.85
N LYS A 7 -28.89 -38.11 -26.63
CA LYS A 7 -27.46 -38.30 -26.93
C LYS A 7 -26.65 -38.24 -25.63
N ASN A 8 -26.11 -39.36 -25.23
CA ASN A 8 -24.97 -39.43 -24.28
C ASN A 8 -23.73 -38.82 -25.00
N LYS A 9 -23.19 -37.74 -24.49
CA LYS A 9 -21.81 -37.34 -24.79
C LYS A 9 -20.89 -38.43 -24.22
N PRO A 10 -19.86 -38.87 -24.92
CA PRO A 10 -18.97 -39.89 -24.38
C PRO A 10 -18.17 -39.33 -23.20
N LYS A 11 -18.21 -40.05 -22.09
CA LYS A 11 -17.45 -39.76 -20.87
C LYS A 11 -15.97 -39.44 -21.09
N LYS A 12 -15.42 -39.86 -22.18
CA LYS A 12 -14.02 -39.65 -22.58
C LYS A 12 -13.70 -38.21 -23.01
N GLU A 13 -14.66 -37.50 -23.62
CA GLU A 13 -14.47 -36.08 -24.00
C GLU A 13 -14.54 -35.16 -22.77
N GLU A 14 -15.34 -35.50 -21.74
CA GLU A 14 -15.38 -34.76 -20.48
C GLU A 14 -14.10 -34.99 -19.64
N GLU A 15 -13.55 -36.22 -19.63
CA GLU A 15 -12.29 -36.56 -18.95
C GLU A 15 -11.07 -35.92 -19.64
N GLU A 16 -11.06 -35.84 -20.97
CA GLU A 16 -10.01 -35.16 -21.75
C GLU A 16 -10.07 -33.61 -21.60
N GLU A 17 -11.27 -33.02 -21.55
CA GLU A 17 -11.46 -31.58 -21.27
C GLU A 17 -11.04 -31.25 -19.82
N GLU A 18 -11.34 -32.09 -18.82
CA GLU A 18 -10.89 -31.92 -17.42
C GLU A 18 -9.36 -32.08 -17.28
N GLU A 19 -8.73 -33.03 -17.99
CA GLU A 19 -7.27 -33.20 -18.00
C GLU A 19 -6.56 -32.02 -18.70
N GLU A 20 -7.09 -31.49 -19.81
CA GLU A 20 -6.54 -30.31 -20.49
C GLU A 20 -6.68 -29.05 -19.61
N GLU A 21 -7.83 -28.85 -18.91
CA GLU A 21 -8.00 -27.76 -17.97
C GLU A 21 -7.05 -27.88 -16.75
N GLU A 22 -6.82 -29.11 -16.21
CA GLU A 22 -5.85 -29.32 -15.13
C GLU A 22 -4.39 -29.06 -15.58
N ILE A 23 -4.04 -29.42 -16.81
CA ILE A 23 -2.69 -29.18 -17.37
C ILE A 23 -2.48 -27.68 -17.61
N GLU A 24 -3.46 -26.98 -18.22
CA GLU A 24 -3.38 -25.51 -18.38
C GLU A 24 -3.30 -24.79 -17.04
N GLU A 25 -4.05 -25.26 -16.01
CA GLU A 25 -3.99 -24.68 -14.67
C GLU A 25 -2.64 -24.89 -13.98
N VAL A 26 -2.00 -26.06 -14.16
CA VAL A 26 -0.66 -26.37 -13.62
C VAL A 26 0.42 -25.56 -14.34
N GLU A 27 0.34 -25.42 -15.66
CA GLU A 27 1.26 -24.59 -16.43
C GLU A 27 1.11 -23.10 -16.09
N GLU A 28 -0.14 -22.58 -15.90
CA GLU A 28 -0.38 -21.21 -15.40
C GLU A 28 0.19 -21.00 -13.98
N GLU A 29 0.10 -22.01 -13.09
CA GLU A 29 0.64 -21.93 -11.71
C GLU A 29 2.18 -21.97 -11.71
N GLU A 30 2.83 -22.76 -12.59
CA GLU A 30 4.29 -22.79 -12.71
C GLU A 30 4.83 -21.50 -13.33
N GLU A 31 4.19 -20.93 -14.36
CA GLU A 31 4.55 -19.63 -14.93
C GLU A 31 4.37 -18.48 -13.91
N GLU A 32 3.37 -18.56 -13.00
CA GLU A 32 3.15 -17.56 -11.96
C GLU A 32 4.22 -17.59 -10.86
N GLN A 33 4.82 -18.73 -10.54
CA GLN A 33 5.90 -18.84 -9.54
C GLN A 33 7.23 -18.23 -10.01
N ASP A 34 7.52 -18.23 -11.29
CA ASP A 34 8.73 -17.64 -11.87
C ASP A 34 8.67 -16.10 -12.02
N MET A 35 7.53 -15.47 -11.71
CA MET A 35 7.29 -14.04 -11.90
C MET A 35 7.60 -13.16 -10.68
N VAL A 36 8.19 -13.70 -9.60
CA VAL A 36 8.58 -12.92 -8.41
C VAL A 36 9.57 -11.82 -8.81
N GLY A 37 9.26 -10.59 -8.38
CA GLY A 37 10.10 -9.42 -8.68
C GLY A 37 9.92 -8.85 -10.08
N GLU A 38 8.92 -9.27 -10.84
CA GLU A 38 8.60 -8.65 -12.11
C GLU A 38 8.12 -7.21 -11.97
N ASP A 39 8.53 -6.40 -12.95
CA ASP A 39 8.10 -5.02 -13.04
C ASP A 39 6.66 -4.92 -13.54
N PHE A 40 5.92 -3.97 -13.01
CA PHE A 40 4.53 -3.67 -13.38
C PHE A 40 4.28 -3.50 -14.88
N ALA A 41 5.30 -3.03 -15.62
CA ALA A 41 5.18 -2.79 -17.06
C ALA A 41 5.02 -4.08 -17.88
N LYS A 42 5.39 -5.22 -17.31
CA LYS A 42 5.39 -6.51 -18.03
C LYS A 42 4.04 -7.23 -18.02
N ASP A 43 3.25 -7.11 -16.94
CA ASP A 43 1.90 -7.69 -16.91
C ASP A 43 0.85 -6.65 -17.33
N PRO A 44 0.12 -6.87 -18.44
CA PRO A 44 -0.94 -5.95 -18.88
C PRO A 44 -2.09 -5.79 -17.88
N ARG A 45 -2.29 -6.75 -16.97
CA ARG A 45 -3.34 -6.75 -15.96
C ARG A 45 -2.88 -6.15 -14.64
N ALA A 46 -1.56 -6.00 -14.41
CA ALA A 46 -0.97 -5.50 -13.16
C ALA A 46 -1.60 -4.20 -12.69
N PHE A 47 -1.81 -3.26 -13.61
CA PHE A 47 -2.43 -1.98 -13.27
C PHE A 47 -3.88 -2.12 -12.78
N SER A 48 -4.64 -3.09 -13.30
CA SER A 48 -6.01 -3.36 -12.85
C SER A 48 -6.01 -3.95 -11.43
N TYR A 49 -5.14 -4.93 -11.17
CA TYR A 49 -4.98 -5.52 -9.83
C TYR A 49 -4.57 -4.48 -8.80
N LEU A 50 -3.58 -3.65 -9.18
CA LEU A 50 -3.10 -2.56 -8.32
C LEU A 50 -4.20 -1.53 -8.01
N GLN A 51 -5.02 -1.14 -9.00
CA GLN A 51 -6.13 -0.22 -8.78
C GLN A 51 -7.20 -0.80 -7.85
N ASP A 52 -7.55 -2.08 -8.01
CA ASP A 52 -8.52 -2.74 -7.14
C ASP A 52 -7.96 -2.92 -5.72
N ALA A 53 -6.67 -3.27 -5.57
CA ALA A 53 -6.00 -3.32 -4.28
C ALA A 53 -6.01 -1.93 -3.60
N GLY A 54 -5.66 -0.86 -4.34
CA GLY A 54 -5.66 0.51 -3.84
C GLY A 54 -7.05 1.00 -3.42
N ARG A 55 -8.10 0.64 -4.18
CA ARG A 55 -9.48 0.97 -3.82
C ARG A 55 -9.88 0.32 -2.50
N ILE A 56 -9.55 -0.97 -2.31
CA ILE A 56 -9.84 -1.67 -1.06
C ILE A 56 -9.01 -1.10 0.08
N ALA A 57 -7.73 -0.78 -0.15
CA ALA A 57 -6.87 -0.17 0.86
C ALA A 57 -7.45 1.16 1.36
N ASP A 58 -7.89 2.05 0.46
CA ASP A 58 -8.51 3.32 0.83
C ASP A 58 -9.83 3.15 1.59
N GLU A 59 -10.69 2.22 1.16
CA GLU A 59 -11.96 1.93 1.84
C GLU A 59 -11.73 1.38 3.25
N VAL A 60 -10.74 0.50 3.43
CA VAL A 60 -10.41 -0.05 4.76
C VAL A 60 -9.68 0.98 5.62
N LEU A 61 -8.79 1.80 5.03
CA LEU A 61 -8.14 2.89 5.75
C LEU A 61 -9.18 3.87 6.31
N GLN A 62 -10.16 4.26 5.51
CA GLN A 62 -11.27 5.11 5.99
C GLN A 62 -12.06 4.44 7.11
N TYR A 63 -12.42 3.16 6.94
CA TYR A 63 -13.08 2.39 8.01
C TYR A 63 -12.25 2.37 9.30
N THR A 64 -10.94 2.13 9.20
CA THR A 64 -10.03 2.10 10.36
C THR A 64 -9.97 3.46 11.07
N MET A 65 -9.89 4.56 10.29
CA MET A 65 -9.94 5.92 10.83
C MET A 65 -11.25 6.17 11.60
N ASP A 66 -12.38 5.74 11.07
CA ASP A 66 -13.70 5.89 11.70
C ASP A 66 -13.85 5.08 13.00
N GLN A 67 -13.06 4.00 13.17
CA GLN A 67 -13.03 3.21 14.42
C GLN A 67 -12.11 3.82 15.50
N CYS A 68 -11.18 4.69 15.13
CA CYS A 68 -10.23 5.32 16.06
C CYS A 68 -10.94 6.42 16.89
N LYS A 69 -11.64 6.00 17.92
CA LYS A 69 -12.39 6.86 18.85
C LYS A 69 -11.78 6.77 20.26
N PRO A 70 -12.06 7.75 21.15
CA PRO A 70 -11.67 7.61 22.55
C PRO A 70 -12.16 6.30 23.16
N SER A 71 -11.32 5.67 23.95
CA SER A 71 -11.55 4.36 24.59
C SER A 71 -11.61 3.16 23.63
N ALA A 72 -11.32 3.32 22.33
CA ALA A 72 -11.26 2.21 21.40
C ALA A 72 -9.98 1.37 21.61
N ASN A 73 -10.13 0.04 21.57
CA ASN A 73 -9.02 -0.89 21.75
C ASN A 73 -8.30 -1.11 20.41
N ILE A 74 -6.98 -0.81 20.38
CA ILE A 74 -6.14 -0.84 19.17
C ILE A 74 -6.08 -2.26 18.56
N TYR A 75 -5.94 -3.29 19.38
CA TYR A 75 -5.92 -4.68 18.90
C TYR A 75 -7.20 -5.03 18.12
N ASN A 76 -8.36 -4.67 18.68
CA ASN A 76 -9.64 -4.96 18.03
C ASN A 76 -9.79 -4.21 16.70
N ILE A 77 -9.32 -2.95 16.64
CA ILE A 77 -9.34 -2.18 15.39
C ILE A 77 -8.45 -2.85 14.34
N CYS A 78 -7.21 -3.23 14.68
CA CYS A 78 -6.32 -3.92 13.74
C CYS A 78 -6.94 -5.22 13.23
N GLN A 79 -7.49 -6.06 14.12
CA GLN A 79 -8.11 -7.33 13.73
C GLN A 79 -9.34 -7.13 12.83
N SER A 80 -10.20 -6.16 13.14
CA SER A 80 -11.39 -5.89 12.33
C SER A 80 -11.05 -5.32 10.95
N SER A 81 -10.00 -4.51 10.86
CA SER A 81 -9.52 -3.94 9.60
C SER A 81 -8.93 -5.01 8.68
N ASP A 82 -8.07 -5.89 9.21
CA ASP A 82 -7.51 -7.02 8.43
C ASP A 82 -8.59 -8.03 8.02
N ALA A 83 -9.60 -8.26 8.87
CA ALA A 83 -10.75 -9.09 8.51
C ALA A 83 -11.59 -8.46 7.38
N LEU A 84 -11.78 -7.14 7.40
CA LEU A 84 -12.50 -6.41 6.36
C LEU A 84 -11.75 -6.45 5.01
N ILE A 85 -10.40 -6.39 5.01
CA ILE A 85 -9.59 -6.60 3.80
C ILE A 85 -9.93 -7.97 3.19
N LYS A 86 -9.84 -9.03 3.99
CA LYS A 86 -10.13 -10.41 3.55
C LYS A 86 -11.57 -10.56 3.02
N GLU A 87 -12.55 -9.97 3.71
CA GLU A 87 -13.95 -9.98 3.30
C GLU A 87 -14.17 -9.30 1.93
N LYS A 88 -13.56 -8.14 1.71
CA LYS A 88 -13.67 -7.41 0.43
C LYS A 88 -13.00 -8.17 -0.70
N LEU A 89 -11.82 -8.73 -0.47
CA LEU A 89 -11.09 -9.53 -1.45
C LEU A 89 -11.83 -10.83 -1.82
N ALA A 90 -12.55 -11.43 -0.88
CA ALA A 90 -13.37 -12.61 -1.18
C ALA A 90 -14.47 -12.37 -2.22
N LYS A 91 -14.88 -11.11 -2.41
CA LYS A 91 -15.97 -10.72 -3.35
C LYS A 91 -15.49 -10.44 -4.77
N ILE A 92 -14.18 -10.32 -5.00
CA ILE A 92 -13.60 -10.01 -6.32
C ILE A 92 -12.69 -11.14 -6.79
N TYR A 93 -12.53 -11.29 -8.09
CA TYR A 93 -11.71 -12.35 -8.73
C TYR A 93 -12.02 -13.76 -8.20
N THR A 94 -13.29 -14.08 -7.99
CA THR A 94 -13.74 -15.32 -7.35
C THR A 94 -13.47 -16.59 -8.18
N LYS A 95 -13.30 -16.43 -9.49
CA LYS A 95 -12.98 -17.52 -10.43
C LYS A 95 -11.47 -17.69 -10.66
N LYS A 96 -10.64 -16.82 -10.09
CA LYS A 96 -9.18 -16.86 -10.21
C LYS A 96 -8.57 -17.54 -8.99
N LYS A 97 -7.53 -18.36 -9.23
CA LYS A 97 -6.85 -19.12 -8.18
C LYS A 97 -5.61 -18.40 -7.59
N PHE A 98 -5.29 -17.20 -8.04
CA PHE A 98 -4.14 -16.45 -7.52
C PHE A 98 -4.32 -15.97 -6.06
N ILE A 99 -3.19 -15.66 -5.41
CA ILE A 99 -3.15 -15.17 -4.03
C ILE A 99 -3.71 -13.74 -3.99
N LYS A 100 -4.45 -13.43 -2.94
CA LYS A 100 -4.94 -12.10 -2.63
C LYS A 100 -5.17 -12.00 -1.11
N GLY A 101 -4.69 -10.92 -0.51
CA GLY A 101 -4.68 -10.81 0.94
C GLY A 101 -4.20 -9.46 1.48
N VAL A 102 -3.70 -9.52 2.69
CA VAL A 102 -3.08 -8.40 3.38
C VAL A 102 -1.62 -8.32 2.94
N ALA A 103 -1.23 -7.21 2.28
CA ALA A 103 0.14 -6.94 1.89
C ALA A 103 0.98 -6.39 3.05
N PHE A 104 0.35 -5.61 3.93
CA PHE A 104 0.92 -5.15 5.18
C PHE A 104 -0.18 -5.12 6.25
N PRO A 105 0.02 -5.77 7.41
CA PRO A 105 -1.01 -5.84 8.45
C PRO A 105 -1.33 -4.45 9.00
N THR A 106 -2.58 -4.25 9.38
CA THR A 106 -3.01 -2.97 9.96
C THR A 106 -2.18 -2.63 11.19
N SER A 107 -1.52 -1.48 11.14
CA SER A 107 -0.66 -0.92 12.19
C SER A 107 -1.26 0.40 12.66
N ILE A 108 -1.31 0.59 13.99
CA ILE A 108 -1.85 1.79 14.63
C ILE A 108 -0.84 2.30 15.65
N ALA A 109 -0.05 3.29 15.27
CA ALA A 109 1.00 3.89 16.09
C ALA A 109 0.51 5.21 16.70
N VAL A 110 0.74 5.41 18.01
CA VAL A 110 0.20 6.55 18.77
C VAL A 110 1.33 7.49 19.17
N ASN A 111 1.10 8.79 19.06
CA ASN A 111 1.96 9.90 19.49
C ASN A 111 3.42 9.73 19.00
N GLU A 112 4.37 9.46 19.89
CA GLU A 112 5.80 9.29 19.60
C GLU A 112 6.17 7.97 18.92
N VAL A 113 5.28 6.99 18.84
CA VAL A 113 5.53 5.73 18.13
C VAL A 113 5.56 5.99 16.63
N CYS A 114 6.65 5.61 15.94
CA CYS A 114 6.85 5.94 14.54
C CYS A 114 6.02 5.07 13.57
N GLY A 115 5.83 3.79 13.89
CA GLY A 115 5.08 2.86 13.02
C GLY A 115 5.23 1.40 13.45
N ASN A 116 4.74 0.47 12.62
CA ASN A 116 4.84 -0.98 12.79
C ASN A 116 4.19 -1.53 14.06
N TYR A 117 3.32 -0.77 14.72
CA TYR A 117 2.65 -1.21 15.93
C TYR A 117 1.32 -1.89 15.60
N SER A 118 1.33 -3.22 15.63
CA SER A 118 0.15 -4.10 15.54
C SER A 118 0.13 -4.96 16.78
N PRO A 119 -0.63 -4.61 17.84
CA PRO A 119 -0.50 -5.24 19.14
C PRO A 119 -0.88 -6.71 19.11
N LEU A 120 -0.20 -7.50 19.92
CA LEU A 120 -0.56 -8.88 20.21
C LEU A 120 -1.75 -8.91 21.18
N GLY A 121 -2.55 -9.97 21.16
CA GLY A 121 -3.70 -10.12 22.05
C GLY A 121 -3.32 -10.03 23.55
N GLU A 122 -4.30 -9.79 24.41
CA GLU A 122 -4.12 -9.54 25.86
C GLU A 122 -3.30 -10.63 26.57
N GLU A 123 -3.42 -11.89 26.13
CA GLU A 123 -2.66 -13.02 26.67
C GLU A 123 -1.16 -12.97 26.34
N SER A 124 -0.71 -12.05 25.46
CA SER A 124 0.70 -11.92 25.09
C SER A 124 1.58 -11.40 26.24
N GLY A 125 0.98 -10.78 27.24
CA GLY A 125 1.69 -10.12 28.33
C GLY A 125 2.50 -8.92 27.86
N ASP A 126 2.14 -8.30 26.73
CA ASP A 126 2.78 -7.08 26.26
C ASP A 126 2.44 -5.92 27.20
N PRO A 127 3.42 -5.34 27.88
CA PRO A 127 3.21 -4.28 28.85
C PRO A 127 2.94 -2.90 28.23
N HIS A 128 2.77 -2.82 26.89
CA HIS A 128 2.70 -1.55 26.20
C HIS A 128 1.51 -0.71 26.65
N GLU A 129 1.76 0.57 26.92
CA GLU A 129 0.77 1.52 27.46
C GLU A 129 -0.32 1.92 26.46
N TYR A 130 -0.08 1.81 25.14
CA TYR A 130 -1.04 2.20 24.10
C TYR A 130 -1.99 1.06 23.68
N LYS A 131 -2.70 0.49 24.62
CA LYS A 131 -3.74 -0.53 24.31
C LYS A 131 -5.07 0.09 23.89
N VAL A 132 -5.34 1.29 24.37
CA VAL A 132 -6.60 2.01 24.21
C VAL A 132 -6.30 3.44 23.82
N LEU A 133 -7.05 3.97 22.85
CA LEU A 133 -6.92 5.36 22.37
C LEU A 133 -7.53 6.34 23.35
N SER A 134 -6.90 7.50 23.47
CA SER A 134 -7.34 8.62 24.31
C SER A 134 -7.70 9.85 23.46
N GLU A 135 -8.55 10.71 23.99
CA GLU A 135 -8.86 12.00 23.37
C GLU A 135 -7.58 12.82 23.17
N GLY A 136 -7.38 13.35 21.99
CA GLY A 136 -6.21 14.14 21.60
C GLY A 136 -5.00 13.34 21.14
N ASP A 137 -5.04 12.00 21.13
CA ASP A 137 -3.95 11.19 20.58
C ASP A 137 -3.75 11.45 19.08
N VAL A 138 -2.50 11.54 18.64
CA VAL A 138 -2.11 11.56 17.24
C VAL A 138 -1.87 10.11 16.80
N VAL A 139 -2.70 9.62 15.91
CA VAL A 139 -2.73 8.22 15.48
C VAL A 139 -2.30 8.09 14.02
N LYS A 140 -1.24 7.34 13.79
CA LYS A 140 -0.77 6.93 12.46
C LYS A 140 -1.32 5.55 12.18
N ILE A 141 -2.03 5.43 11.08
CA ILE A 141 -2.62 4.18 10.60
C ILE A 141 -1.93 3.82 9.30
N SER A 142 -1.39 2.61 9.20
CA SER A 142 -0.86 2.08 7.95
C SER A 142 -1.35 0.65 7.72
N LEU A 143 -1.63 0.31 6.47
CA LEU A 143 -2.09 -1.01 6.02
C LEU A 143 -1.74 -1.24 4.56
N GLY A 144 -1.84 -2.48 4.11
CA GLY A 144 -1.62 -2.84 2.72
C GLY A 144 -2.52 -3.96 2.24
N VAL A 145 -2.87 -3.91 0.97
CA VAL A 145 -3.70 -4.91 0.28
C VAL A 145 -2.95 -5.43 -0.94
N GLU A 146 -2.96 -6.73 -1.18
CA GLU A 146 -2.38 -7.32 -2.36
C GLU A 146 -3.41 -8.11 -3.19
N ILE A 147 -3.21 -8.12 -4.51
CA ILE A 147 -3.95 -8.94 -5.47
C ILE A 147 -2.95 -9.46 -6.49
N ASN A 148 -2.77 -10.76 -6.56
CA ASN A 148 -1.85 -11.44 -7.47
C ASN A 148 -0.39 -10.94 -7.37
N GLY A 149 0.07 -10.71 -6.14
CA GLY A 149 1.41 -10.19 -5.88
C GLY A 149 1.58 -8.67 -6.02
N PHE A 150 0.56 -7.95 -6.50
CA PHE A 150 0.60 -6.49 -6.67
C PHE A 150 0.01 -5.79 -5.45
N ALA A 151 0.88 -5.14 -4.69
CA ALA A 151 0.53 -4.52 -3.43
C ALA A 151 0.19 -3.02 -3.55
N ALA A 152 -0.81 -2.58 -2.80
CA ALA A 152 -1.11 -1.18 -2.55
C ALA A 152 -1.04 -0.90 -1.04
N LEU A 153 -0.13 -0.01 -0.65
CA LEU A 153 0.08 0.45 0.72
C LEU A 153 -0.61 1.79 0.92
N ALA A 154 -1.24 1.99 2.07
CA ALA A 154 -1.89 3.24 2.42
C ALA A 154 -1.67 3.57 3.90
N GLY A 155 -1.39 4.84 4.20
CA GLY A 155 -1.23 5.32 5.57
C GLY A 155 -1.72 6.74 5.74
N HIS A 156 -2.27 7.05 6.92
CA HIS A 156 -2.85 8.33 7.23
C HIS A 156 -2.70 8.67 8.71
N THR A 157 -2.53 9.95 9.02
CA THR A 157 -2.50 10.44 10.39
C THR A 157 -3.78 11.17 10.72
N ILE A 158 -4.37 10.82 11.86
CA ILE A 158 -5.54 11.49 12.42
C ILE A 158 -5.28 11.93 13.86
N ILE A 159 -6.15 12.79 14.38
CA ILE A 159 -6.23 13.07 15.82
C ILE A 159 -7.53 12.48 16.33
N VAL A 160 -7.43 11.72 17.41
CA VAL A 160 -8.60 11.14 18.09
C VAL A 160 -9.34 12.28 18.79
N SER A 161 -10.53 12.62 18.31
CA SER A 161 -11.36 13.64 18.94
C SER A 161 -12.84 13.43 18.64
N GLU A 162 -13.66 13.60 19.66
CA GLU A 162 -15.12 13.70 19.51
C GLU A 162 -15.56 15.11 19.06
N LYS A 163 -14.69 16.10 19.28
CA LYS A 163 -14.97 17.51 18.96
C LYS A 163 -14.32 17.92 17.66
N LYS A 164 -15.05 18.65 16.82
CA LYS A 164 -14.51 19.26 15.60
C LYS A 164 -13.89 20.63 15.90
N GLU A 165 -12.90 20.66 16.80
CA GLU A 165 -12.15 21.89 17.06
C GLU A 165 -10.96 21.98 16.10
N LYS A 166 -10.56 23.22 15.75
CA LYS A 166 -9.37 23.43 14.96
C LYS A 166 -8.13 23.01 15.73
N ILE A 167 -7.28 22.25 15.06
CA ILE A 167 -6.03 21.75 15.61
C ILE A 167 -4.92 22.75 15.29
N THR A 168 -4.19 23.17 16.31
CA THR A 168 -3.12 24.17 16.22
C THR A 168 -1.82 23.69 16.85
N GLY A 169 -0.73 24.44 16.66
CA GLY A 169 0.56 24.18 17.28
C GLY A 169 1.31 22.96 16.73
N PRO A 170 2.19 22.32 17.54
CA PRO A 170 3.12 21.29 17.05
C PRO A 170 2.43 20.09 16.38
N LYS A 171 1.23 19.71 16.80
CA LYS A 171 0.45 18.64 16.18
C LYS A 171 0.03 19.01 14.75
N ALA A 172 -0.49 20.23 14.56
CA ALA A 172 -0.88 20.72 13.25
C ALA A 172 0.35 20.86 12.34
N ASP A 173 1.46 21.40 12.87
CA ASP A 173 2.70 21.56 12.13
C ASP A 173 3.25 20.24 11.59
N ALA A 174 3.34 19.22 12.44
CA ALA A 174 3.83 17.91 12.04
C ALA A 174 2.92 17.25 10.99
N ILE A 175 1.60 17.29 11.20
CA ILE A 175 0.65 16.67 10.27
C ILE A 175 0.64 17.39 8.91
N LEU A 176 0.64 18.73 8.91
CA LEU A 176 0.68 19.51 7.67
C LEU A 176 2.02 19.36 6.95
N ALA A 177 3.15 19.31 7.68
CA ALA A 177 4.46 19.07 7.10
C ALA A 177 4.53 17.70 6.40
N ALA A 178 4.10 16.62 7.08
CA ALA A 178 4.07 15.28 6.51
C ALA A 178 3.16 15.21 5.27
N TYR A 179 1.95 15.78 5.37
CA TYR A 179 0.99 15.79 4.27
C TYR A 179 1.51 16.59 3.07
N ASN A 180 1.99 17.81 3.26
CA ASN A 180 2.53 18.62 2.18
C ASN A 180 3.77 17.98 1.55
N SER A 181 4.61 17.31 2.35
CA SER A 181 5.77 16.59 1.85
C SER A 181 5.38 15.44 0.94
N VAL A 182 4.42 14.60 1.33
CA VAL A 182 3.94 13.52 0.44
C VAL A 182 3.22 14.08 -0.79
N GLN A 183 2.51 15.20 -0.66
CA GLN A 183 1.85 15.87 -1.77
C GLN A 183 2.85 16.48 -2.78
N ALA A 184 3.94 17.06 -2.32
CA ALA A 184 5.02 17.53 -3.18
C ALA A 184 5.75 16.36 -3.85
N ALA A 185 6.11 15.34 -3.06
CA ALA A 185 6.80 14.13 -3.53
C ALA A 185 6.06 13.45 -4.68
N LEU A 186 4.75 13.20 -4.52
CA LEU A 186 3.95 12.54 -5.57
C LEU A 186 3.95 13.30 -6.91
N ARG A 187 3.98 14.65 -6.87
CA ARG A 187 3.98 15.48 -8.08
C ARG A 187 5.36 15.53 -8.74
N LEU A 188 6.40 15.36 -7.94
CA LEU A 188 7.78 15.29 -8.40
C LEU A 188 8.18 13.92 -8.96
N MET A 189 7.38 12.86 -8.79
CA MET A 189 7.66 11.52 -9.33
C MET A 189 7.41 11.47 -10.85
N THR A 190 8.18 12.24 -11.59
CA THR A 190 8.18 12.30 -13.05
C THR A 190 9.52 11.85 -13.63
N LYS A 191 9.57 11.49 -14.90
CA LYS A 191 10.78 10.99 -15.58
C LYS A 191 11.94 12.00 -15.61
N GLU A 192 11.64 13.27 -15.43
CA GLU A 192 12.63 14.36 -15.42
C GLU A 192 13.34 14.49 -14.08
N ASN A 193 12.75 13.97 -13.02
CA ASN A 193 13.25 14.10 -11.65
C ASN A 193 13.90 12.81 -11.15
N THR A 194 14.65 12.96 -10.04
CA THR A 194 15.31 11.87 -9.33
C THR A 194 14.74 11.69 -7.92
N ASN A 195 15.01 10.54 -7.30
CA ASN A 195 14.65 10.26 -5.92
C ASN A 195 15.25 11.28 -4.93
N ASN A 196 16.48 11.77 -5.18
CA ASN A 196 17.14 12.77 -4.35
C ASN A 196 16.37 14.09 -4.32
N LYS A 197 15.79 14.52 -5.46
CA LYS A 197 14.96 15.74 -5.50
C LYS A 197 13.76 15.66 -4.57
N ILE A 198 13.17 14.46 -4.41
CA ILE A 198 12.08 14.23 -3.45
C ILE A 198 12.59 14.39 -2.03
N THR A 199 13.72 13.75 -1.68
CA THR A 199 14.35 13.88 -0.36
C THR A 199 14.62 15.35 0.00
N ASP A 200 15.16 16.13 -0.95
CA ASP A 200 15.42 17.57 -0.77
C ASP A 200 14.12 18.36 -0.54
N SER A 201 13.05 18.02 -1.25
CA SER A 201 11.76 18.69 -1.07
C SER A 201 11.16 18.41 0.31
N ILE A 202 11.26 17.18 0.81
CA ILE A 202 10.83 16.79 2.17
C ILE A 202 11.61 17.60 3.21
N ALA A 203 12.96 17.68 3.06
CA ALA A 203 13.82 18.40 3.98
C ALA A 203 13.47 19.91 4.06
N LYS A 204 13.22 20.57 2.91
CA LYS A 204 12.82 21.96 2.83
C LYS A 204 11.48 22.23 3.52
N ILE A 205 10.45 21.41 3.21
CA ILE A 205 9.14 21.54 3.84
C ILE A 205 9.24 21.34 5.36
N CYS A 206 9.98 20.33 5.81
CA CYS A 206 10.17 20.07 7.24
C CYS A 206 10.87 21.26 7.94
N THR A 207 11.85 21.88 7.27
CA THR A 207 12.52 23.07 7.79
C THR A 207 11.55 24.24 7.97
N ASP A 208 10.69 24.49 6.99
CA ASP A 208 9.69 25.55 7.04
C ASP A 208 8.68 25.35 8.19
N TYR A 209 8.28 24.11 8.45
CA TYR A 209 7.38 23.74 9.55
C TYR A 209 8.10 23.54 10.89
N LYS A 210 9.43 23.65 10.94
CA LYS A 210 10.28 23.40 12.12
C LYS A 210 10.07 22.00 12.74
N VAL A 211 9.97 20.99 11.89
CA VAL A 211 9.93 19.58 12.24
C VAL A 211 11.06 18.83 11.55
N ASN A 212 11.31 17.60 11.92
CA ASN A 212 12.40 16.79 11.37
C ASN A 212 11.86 15.54 10.67
N PRO A 213 12.30 15.22 9.45
CA PRO A 213 12.01 13.92 8.86
C PRO A 213 12.71 12.83 9.66
N ILE A 214 12.04 11.68 9.83
CA ILE A 214 12.56 10.53 10.58
C ILE A 214 13.69 9.87 9.77
N GLU A 215 14.81 9.60 10.43
CA GLU A 215 15.95 8.85 9.87
C GLU A 215 15.60 7.36 9.69
N GLY A 216 16.18 6.73 8.66
CA GLY A 216 16.00 5.31 8.40
C GLY A 216 14.70 4.93 7.69
N VAL A 217 13.80 5.89 7.43
CA VAL A 217 12.58 5.64 6.67
C VAL A 217 12.88 5.65 5.18
N LEU A 218 12.49 4.57 4.50
CA LEU A 218 12.67 4.38 3.08
C LEU A 218 11.30 4.17 2.40
N SER A 219 11.09 4.86 1.30
CA SER A 219 10.00 4.59 0.37
C SER A 219 10.53 3.67 -0.72
N HIS A 220 10.03 2.46 -0.78
CA HIS A 220 10.55 1.40 -1.65
C HIS A 220 9.82 1.34 -2.99
N ARG A 221 10.57 1.06 -4.06
CA ARG A 221 10.00 0.59 -5.31
C ARG A 221 9.45 -0.81 -5.11
N MET A 222 8.18 -0.98 -5.41
CA MET A 222 7.50 -2.26 -5.30
C MET A 222 7.51 -3.00 -6.65
N LYS A 223 7.59 -4.32 -6.57
CA LYS A 223 7.47 -5.24 -7.71
C LYS A 223 6.47 -6.33 -7.32
N ARG A 224 6.14 -7.20 -8.26
CA ARG A 224 5.29 -8.35 -7.95
C ARG A 224 5.90 -9.15 -6.79
N ASP A 225 5.12 -9.40 -5.75
CA ASP A 225 5.48 -10.12 -4.52
C ASP A 225 6.58 -9.47 -3.66
N ILE A 226 7.00 -8.23 -3.99
CA ILE A 226 8.05 -7.49 -3.28
C ILE A 226 7.56 -6.08 -2.96
N ILE A 227 7.45 -5.75 -1.67
CA ILE A 227 7.05 -4.40 -1.21
C ILE A 227 8.24 -3.54 -0.77
N ASP A 228 9.40 -4.13 -0.57
CA ASP A 228 10.62 -3.51 -0.06
C ASP A 228 11.81 -3.70 -1.02
N GLY A 229 11.57 -3.39 -2.30
CA GLY A 229 12.61 -3.41 -3.34
C GLY A 229 13.80 -2.50 -3.02
N LEU A 230 14.93 -2.77 -3.66
CA LEU A 230 16.20 -2.11 -3.36
C LEU A 230 16.25 -0.64 -3.80
N GLU A 231 15.50 -0.27 -4.85
CA GLU A 231 15.41 1.11 -5.30
C GLU A 231 14.51 1.92 -4.36
N THR A 232 15.09 2.96 -3.76
CA THR A 232 14.42 3.66 -2.66
C THR A 232 14.48 5.18 -2.79
N ILE A 233 13.56 5.84 -2.12
CA ILE A 233 13.58 7.27 -1.80
C ILE A 233 13.79 7.37 -0.30
N ILE A 234 14.85 8.02 0.15
CA ILE A 234 15.12 8.20 1.57
C ILE A 234 14.39 9.43 2.12
N ASN A 235 13.75 9.27 3.27
CA ASN A 235 13.03 10.35 3.94
C ASN A 235 13.99 11.46 4.44
N LYS A 236 15.15 11.07 4.94
CA LYS A 236 16.21 11.95 5.41
C LYS A 236 17.59 11.41 5.02
N SER A 237 18.32 12.12 4.20
CA SER A 237 19.73 11.78 3.89
C SER A 237 20.64 12.20 5.04
N THR A 238 21.55 11.31 5.46
CA THR A 238 22.57 11.57 6.48
C THR A 238 23.94 11.17 5.94
N ILE A 239 25.01 11.41 6.72
CA ILE A 239 26.37 11.00 6.32
C ILE A 239 26.45 9.48 6.18
N ASP A 240 25.78 8.77 7.09
CA ASP A 240 25.84 7.30 7.21
C ASP A 240 24.78 6.59 6.35
N GLN A 241 23.72 7.29 5.95
CA GLN A 241 22.61 6.74 5.17
C GLN A 241 22.36 7.57 3.93
N LYS A 242 22.75 7.03 2.78
CA LYS A 242 22.52 7.59 1.45
C LYS A 242 21.95 6.52 0.54
N VAL A 243 21.19 6.94 -0.44
CA VAL A 243 20.68 6.10 -1.51
C VAL A 243 21.26 6.56 -2.84
N ASP A 244 21.43 5.62 -3.76
CA ASP A 244 21.89 5.92 -5.11
C ASP A 244 20.87 6.80 -5.84
N GLU A 245 21.37 7.78 -6.59
CA GLU A 245 20.50 8.63 -7.39
C GLU A 245 19.89 7.85 -8.55
N ARG A 246 18.57 7.92 -8.68
CA ARG A 246 17.82 7.24 -9.72
C ARG A 246 16.71 8.12 -10.28
N LYS A 247 16.55 8.12 -11.62
CA LYS A 247 15.39 8.70 -12.30
C LYS A 247 14.20 7.75 -12.25
N PHE A 248 13.01 8.34 -12.25
CA PHE A 248 11.78 7.55 -12.33
C PHE A 248 11.51 7.08 -13.76
N GLU A 249 11.00 5.86 -13.90
CA GLU A 249 10.72 5.22 -15.18
C GLU A 249 9.24 4.82 -15.30
N TYR A 250 8.80 4.59 -16.53
CA TYR A 250 7.46 4.05 -16.77
C TYR A 250 7.32 2.64 -16.15
N GLY A 251 6.26 2.44 -15.40
CA GLY A 251 6.01 1.19 -14.71
C GLY A 251 6.58 1.13 -13.29
N ASP A 252 7.33 2.13 -12.86
CA ASP A 252 7.73 2.22 -11.45
C ASP A 252 6.50 2.38 -10.55
N VAL A 253 6.47 1.61 -9.47
CA VAL A 253 5.47 1.72 -8.42
C VAL A 253 6.17 1.85 -7.09
N PHE A 254 5.86 2.90 -6.34
CA PHE A 254 6.46 3.17 -5.04
C PHE A 254 5.40 3.17 -3.94
N GLY A 255 5.72 2.53 -2.81
CA GLY A 255 5.10 2.81 -1.53
C GLY A 255 5.76 4.05 -0.93
N LEU A 256 5.25 5.24 -1.27
CA LEU A 256 5.79 6.51 -0.80
C LEU A 256 5.31 6.78 0.63
N SER A 257 6.20 6.67 1.60
CA SER A 257 5.92 6.95 3.02
C SER A 257 6.76 8.13 3.50
N VAL A 258 6.10 9.15 4.03
CA VAL A 258 6.76 10.30 4.65
C VAL A 258 6.39 10.33 6.11
N ILE A 259 7.42 10.25 6.97
CA ILE A 259 7.26 10.29 8.43
C ILE A 259 8.08 11.46 8.97
N VAL A 260 7.44 12.32 9.75
CA VAL A 260 8.08 13.47 10.38
C VAL A 260 7.83 13.50 11.87
N SER A 261 8.72 14.15 12.62
CA SER A 261 8.66 14.30 14.07
C SER A 261 8.86 15.74 14.50
N THR A 262 8.22 16.14 15.58
CA THR A 262 8.54 17.40 16.30
C THR A 262 9.88 17.30 17.03
N GLY A 263 10.38 16.08 17.29
CA GLY A 263 11.65 15.79 17.93
C GLY A 263 12.84 15.82 16.97
N GLU A 264 13.92 15.12 17.33
CA GLU A 264 15.17 15.11 16.55
C GLU A 264 15.09 14.33 15.23
N GLY A 265 14.04 13.53 15.03
CA GLY A 265 13.93 12.62 13.89
C GLY A 265 14.85 11.40 13.98
N LYS A 266 15.27 11.03 15.20
CA LYS A 266 16.16 9.89 15.48
C LYS A 266 15.43 8.83 16.30
N PRO A 267 14.67 7.94 15.65
CA PRO A 267 13.89 6.94 16.34
C PRO A 267 14.79 5.87 16.96
N ARG A 268 14.32 5.25 18.02
CA ARG A 268 15.03 4.21 18.78
C ARG A 268 14.13 3.02 19.02
N GLU A 269 14.73 1.85 19.09
CA GLU A 269 14.06 0.66 19.59
C GLU A 269 13.77 0.81 21.10
N THR A 270 12.62 0.30 21.49
CA THR A 270 12.18 0.30 22.89
C THR A 270 11.84 -1.11 23.35
N SER A 271 11.26 -1.25 24.54
CA SER A 271 10.80 -2.55 25.07
C SER A 271 9.52 -3.08 24.38
N ILE A 272 8.97 -2.35 23.42
CA ILE A 272 7.79 -2.79 22.66
C ILE A 272 8.18 -3.98 21.80
N LYS A 273 7.43 -5.07 21.93
CA LYS A 273 7.71 -6.29 21.20
C LYS A 273 7.38 -6.14 19.72
N THR A 274 8.30 -6.60 18.87
CA THR A 274 8.04 -6.78 17.45
C THR A 274 6.91 -7.80 17.25
N SER A 275 5.92 -7.42 16.47
CA SER A 275 4.74 -8.26 16.18
C SER A 275 4.53 -8.50 14.68
N ILE A 276 5.16 -7.70 13.82
CA ILE A 276 5.08 -7.83 12.37
C ILE A 276 6.36 -8.49 11.87
N TYR A 277 6.20 -9.52 11.06
CA TYR A 277 7.30 -10.29 10.47
C TYR A 277 7.06 -10.51 8.98
N LYS A 278 8.16 -10.67 8.25
CA LYS A 278 8.17 -11.00 6.82
C LYS A 278 9.10 -12.18 6.57
N ARG A 279 8.77 -13.04 5.63
CA ARG A 279 9.67 -14.11 5.17
C ARG A 279 10.83 -13.52 4.35
N ALA A 280 12.05 -13.99 4.64
CA ALA A 280 13.23 -13.76 3.81
C ALA A 280 13.25 -14.79 2.67
N LEU A 281 13.03 -14.35 1.43
CA LEU A 281 12.96 -15.24 0.27
C LEU A 281 14.34 -15.74 -0.16
N GLU A 282 15.36 -14.91 0.06
CA GLU A 282 16.76 -15.18 -0.31
C GLU A 282 17.46 -16.15 0.65
N THR A 283 16.93 -16.35 1.85
CA THR A 283 17.57 -17.17 2.89
C THR A 283 17.03 -18.58 2.88
N THR A 284 17.94 -19.55 2.77
CA THR A 284 17.63 -20.98 2.89
C THR A 284 18.34 -21.58 4.07
N TYR A 285 17.60 -22.16 5.02
CA TYR A 285 18.14 -22.82 6.19
C TYR A 285 17.35 -24.08 6.53
N LYS A 286 18.04 -25.19 6.88
CA LYS A 286 17.40 -26.44 7.30
C LYS A 286 17.02 -26.35 8.78
N LEU A 287 15.77 -25.99 9.07
CA LEU A 287 15.23 -25.91 10.43
C LEU A 287 15.34 -27.23 11.20
N ARG A 288 15.79 -27.14 12.45
CA ARG A 288 16.04 -28.29 13.31
C ARG A 288 14.80 -28.71 14.08
N THR A 289 13.97 -27.75 14.54
CA THR A 289 12.77 -28.04 15.32
C THR A 289 11.55 -28.29 14.42
N ASP A 290 10.62 -29.09 14.94
CA ASP A 290 9.33 -29.33 14.26
C ASP A 290 8.48 -28.05 14.27
N SER A 291 8.53 -27.27 15.37
CA SER A 291 7.83 -25.99 15.49
C SER A 291 8.30 -24.97 14.45
N GLY A 292 9.62 -24.87 14.19
CA GLY A 292 10.17 -24.00 13.16
C GLY A 292 9.68 -24.39 11.77
N ARG A 293 9.77 -25.68 11.41
CA ARG A 293 9.26 -26.18 10.11
C ARG A 293 7.77 -25.93 9.93
N ARG A 294 6.96 -26.14 10.97
CA ARG A 294 5.51 -25.89 10.93
C ARG A 294 5.20 -24.40 10.75
N LEU A 295 5.88 -23.52 11.51
CA LEU A 295 5.70 -22.07 11.35
C LEU A 295 6.07 -21.63 9.92
N LEU A 296 7.24 -22.02 9.43
CA LEU A 296 7.67 -21.61 8.08
C LEU A 296 6.68 -22.09 7.01
N SER A 297 6.23 -23.35 7.09
CA SER A 297 5.22 -23.89 6.16
C SER A 297 3.89 -23.13 6.25
N VAL A 298 3.45 -22.74 7.45
CA VAL A 298 2.23 -21.92 7.60
C VAL A 298 2.44 -20.53 6.98
N VAL A 299 3.59 -19.91 7.19
CA VAL A 299 3.92 -18.60 6.61
C VAL A 299 3.93 -18.66 5.09
N GLU A 300 4.60 -19.65 4.51
CA GLU A 300 4.66 -19.88 3.05
C GLU A 300 3.29 -20.01 2.41
N ASN A 301 2.40 -20.79 3.01
CA ASN A 301 1.10 -21.08 2.44
C ASN A 301 0.05 -19.97 2.66
N ASN A 302 0.26 -19.02 3.60
CA ASN A 302 -0.75 -18.01 3.92
C ASN A 302 -0.32 -16.58 3.61
N PHE A 303 0.97 -16.29 3.65
CA PHE A 303 1.49 -14.92 3.50
C PHE A 303 2.52 -14.81 2.39
N TYR A 304 3.10 -15.92 1.95
CA TYR A 304 4.12 -15.99 0.92
C TYR A 304 5.32 -15.06 1.22
N SER A 305 5.41 -13.91 0.53
CA SER A 305 6.46 -12.90 0.69
C SER A 305 6.01 -11.67 1.48
N PHE A 306 4.72 -11.56 1.79
CA PHE A 306 4.18 -10.37 2.42
C PHE A 306 4.31 -10.39 3.95
N PRO A 307 4.46 -9.21 4.58
CA PRO A 307 4.43 -9.08 6.03
C PRO A 307 3.11 -9.55 6.65
N PHE A 308 3.21 -10.11 7.84
CA PHE A 308 2.06 -10.54 8.63
C PHE A 308 2.24 -10.16 10.10
N SER A 309 1.14 -9.86 10.77
CA SER A 309 1.15 -9.70 12.24
C SER A 309 1.08 -11.06 12.91
N PHE A 310 1.94 -11.28 13.92
CA PHE A 310 1.93 -12.52 14.69
C PHE A 310 0.60 -12.74 15.44
N SER A 311 -0.19 -11.69 15.66
CA SER A 311 -1.54 -11.77 16.24
C SER A 311 -2.52 -12.63 15.41
N VAL A 312 -2.22 -12.85 14.11
CA VAL A 312 -3.04 -13.74 13.27
C VAL A 312 -3.09 -15.17 13.84
N PHE A 313 -2.04 -15.60 14.57
CA PHE A 313 -1.98 -16.91 15.21
C PHE A 313 -2.71 -17.00 16.55
N ASP A 314 -3.36 -15.93 17.00
CA ASP A 314 -4.22 -15.98 18.19
C ASP A 314 -5.44 -16.88 17.97
N LYS A 315 -5.88 -17.06 16.71
CA LYS A 315 -6.99 -17.92 16.32
C LYS A 315 -6.61 -18.84 15.15
N GLU A 316 -6.72 -20.16 15.33
CA GLU A 316 -6.43 -21.16 14.27
C GLU A 316 -7.27 -20.93 13.01
N GLU A 317 -8.52 -20.46 13.14
CA GLU A 317 -9.45 -20.21 12.05
C GLU A 317 -8.98 -19.14 11.05
N ASN A 318 -8.02 -18.28 11.46
CA ASN A 318 -7.44 -17.26 10.58
C ASN A 318 -6.45 -17.84 9.57
N ILE A 319 -6.06 -19.10 9.72
CA ILE A 319 -4.96 -19.74 8.99
C ILE A 319 -5.47 -20.92 8.17
N LYS A 320 -5.13 -20.93 6.88
CA LYS A 320 -5.35 -22.11 6.03
C LYS A 320 -4.26 -23.15 6.32
N MET A 321 -4.65 -24.31 6.77
CA MET A 321 -3.75 -25.42 7.10
C MET A 321 -4.19 -26.70 6.44
N LYS A 322 -3.22 -27.48 5.89
CA LYS A 322 -3.48 -28.83 5.36
C LYS A 322 -3.69 -29.86 6.49
N GLN A 323 -3.09 -29.63 7.64
CA GLN A 323 -3.14 -30.52 8.80
C GLN A 323 -3.29 -29.70 10.09
N LYS A 324 -4.04 -30.26 11.05
CA LYS A 324 -4.18 -29.66 12.39
C LYS A 324 -2.84 -29.71 13.16
N ILE A 325 -2.43 -28.58 13.70
CA ILE A 325 -1.19 -28.46 14.50
C ILE A 325 -1.53 -28.54 15.99
N PRO A 326 -0.99 -29.52 16.72
CA PRO A 326 -1.20 -29.61 18.16
C PRO A 326 -0.63 -28.37 18.89
N ASN A 327 -1.34 -27.90 19.89
CA ASN A 327 -0.96 -26.70 20.67
C ASN A 327 -0.55 -25.53 19.78
N PHE A 328 -1.37 -25.22 18.77
CA PHE A 328 -1.08 -24.33 17.64
C PHE A 328 -0.34 -23.05 18.06
N LYS A 329 -0.94 -22.23 18.95
CA LYS A 329 -0.37 -20.95 19.39
C LYS A 329 1.04 -21.10 20.01
N THR A 330 1.23 -22.12 20.85
CA THR A 330 2.53 -22.42 21.48
C THR A 330 3.56 -22.88 20.44
N THR A 331 3.14 -23.74 19.49
CA THR A 331 4.00 -24.23 18.42
C THR A 331 4.47 -23.07 17.52
N MET A 332 3.57 -22.12 17.17
CA MET A 332 3.93 -20.93 16.39
C MET A 332 4.94 -20.05 17.16
N LYS A 333 4.71 -19.77 18.45
CA LYS A 333 5.64 -18.99 19.30
C LYS A 333 7.02 -19.63 19.40
N MET A 334 7.10 -20.95 19.58
CA MET A 334 8.38 -21.66 19.64
C MET A 334 9.12 -21.64 18.29
N GLY A 335 8.39 -21.78 17.20
CA GLY A 335 8.95 -21.72 15.85
C GLY A 335 9.52 -20.36 15.48
N LEU A 336 8.90 -19.27 15.98
CA LEU A 336 9.32 -17.90 15.69
C LEU A 336 10.78 -17.65 16.09
N SER A 337 11.16 -18.09 17.28
CA SER A 337 12.52 -17.87 17.82
C SER A 337 13.60 -18.51 16.93
N GLU A 338 13.35 -19.71 16.40
CA GLU A 338 14.30 -20.37 15.50
C GLU A 338 14.33 -19.70 14.12
N CYS A 339 13.16 -19.36 13.57
CA CYS A 339 13.07 -18.72 12.24
C CYS A 339 13.74 -17.33 12.23
N VAL A 340 13.53 -16.51 13.27
CA VAL A 340 14.17 -15.20 13.40
C VAL A 340 15.67 -15.33 13.60
N LYS A 341 16.12 -16.26 14.46
CA LYS A 341 17.55 -16.48 14.75
C LYS A 341 18.35 -16.90 13.50
N ASN A 342 17.71 -17.57 12.54
CA ASN A 342 18.35 -18.06 11.32
C ASN A 342 17.97 -17.23 10.09
N ASP A 343 17.53 -15.98 10.28
CA ASP A 343 17.20 -15.01 9.25
C ASP A 343 16.19 -15.50 8.19
N LEU A 344 15.30 -16.43 8.58
CA LEU A 344 14.18 -16.89 7.74
C LEU A 344 12.97 -15.97 7.86
N LEU A 345 12.85 -15.25 8.98
CA LEU A 345 11.84 -14.23 9.23
C LEU A 345 12.52 -12.95 9.71
N HIS A 346 12.27 -11.85 9.03
CA HIS A 346 12.69 -10.52 9.44
C HIS A 346 11.56 -9.82 10.18
N GLY A 347 11.87 -9.26 11.35
CA GLY A 347 10.93 -8.49 12.14
C GLY A 347 10.94 -7.02 11.74
N TYR A 348 9.78 -6.38 11.76
CA TYR A 348 9.63 -4.93 11.67
C TYR A 348 9.59 -4.34 13.07
N PRO A 349 10.71 -3.80 13.58
CA PRO A 349 10.76 -3.28 14.94
C PRO A 349 9.85 -2.07 15.11
N VAL A 350 9.29 -1.93 16.30
CA VAL A 350 8.54 -0.74 16.66
C VAL A 350 9.53 0.31 17.15
N LEU A 351 9.68 1.37 16.36
CA LEU A 351 10.58 2.48 16.67
C LEU A 351 9.79 3.63 17.30
N THR A 352 10.42 4.32 18.26
CA THR A 352 9.81 5.46 18.95
C THR A 352 10.75 6.65 19.00
N GLU A 353 10.19 7.85 18.92
CA GLU A 353 10.84 9.09 19.30
C GLU A 353 10.88 9.29 20.81
N LYS A 354 11.44 10.38 21.28
CA LYS A 354 11.41 10.75 22.69
C LYS A 354 9.96 10.93 23.16
N LYS A 355 9.67 10.49 24.36
CA LYS A 355 8.35 10.62 24.97
C LYS A 355 7.88 12.08 24.98
N GLY A 356 6.65 12.28 24.49
CA GLY A 356 6.03 13.60 24.39
C GLY A 356 6.23 14.29 23.04
N GLU A 357 7.06 13.73 22.15
CA GLU A 357 7.15 14.19 20.78
C GLU A 357 5.96 13.68 19.95
N ILE A 358 5.68 14.36 18.87
CA ILE A 358 4.61 14.02 17.95
C ILE A 358 5.21 13.53 16.63
N VAL A 359 4.75 12.37 16.20
CA VAL A 359 5.10 11.79 14.90
C VAL A 359 3.87 11.79 14.01
N ALA A 360 4.02 12.20 12.76
CA ALA A 360 2.99 12.14 11.72
C ALA A 360 3.50 11.37 10.49
N GLU A 361 2.61 10.59 9.88
CA GLU A 361 2.90 9.73 8.74
C GLU A 361 1.81 9.87 7.68
N PHE A 362 2.22 9.91 6.39
CA PHE A 362 1.34 9.67 5.26
C PHE A 362 2.01 8.71 4.29
N THR A 363 1.31 7.65 3.94
CA THR A 363 1.77 6.65 2.98
C THR A 363 0.81 6.57 1.80
N TYR A 364 1.37 6.68 0.58
CA TYR A 364 0.65 6.61 -0.69
C TYR A 364 1.31 5.56 -1.59
N THR A 365 0.53 4.80 -2.32
CA THR A 365 1.05 4.03 -3.44
C THR A 365 0.91 4.83 -4.73
N ILE A 366 2.02 5.01 -5.44
CA ILE A 366 2.10 5.84 -6.63
C ILE A 366 2.69 5.02 -7.78
N ALA A 367 2.01 5.03 -8.93
CA ALA A 367 2.52 4.43 -10.15
C ALA A 367 2.95 5.52 -11.14
N VAL A 368 4.17 5.41 -11.68
CA VAL A 368 4.72 6.33 -12.68
C VAL A 368 4.27 5.90 -14.06
N ARG A 369 3.55 6.77 -14.77
CA ARG A 369 3.06 6.53 -16.13
C ARG A 369 3.64 7.54 -17.13
N ASN A 370 3.42 7.28 -18.42
CA ASN A 370 3.87 8.20 -19.47
C ASN A 370 3.23 9.59 -19.37
N GLU A 371 2.00 9.66 -18.88
CA GLU A 371 1.25 10.90 -18.68
C GLU A 371 1.53 11.57 -17.32
N GLY A 372 2.42 11.01 -16.50
CA GLY A 372 2.74 11.45 -15.16
C GLY A 372 2.36 10.44 -14.07
N PRO A 373 2.64 10.72 -12.80
CA PRO A 373 2.32 9.83 -11.69
C PRO A 373 0.82 9.70 -11.47
N ILE A 374 0.39 8.53 -10.98
CA ILE A 374 -0.99 8.26 -10.57
C ILE A 374 -1.00 7.71 -9.15
N VAL A 375 -1.84 8.29 -8.31
CA VAL A 375 -2.10 7.83 -6.94
C VAL A 375 -3.00 6.60 -6.99
N ILE A 376 -2.49 5.47 -6.58
CA ILE A 376 -3.21 4.19 -6.49
C ILE A 376 -3.97 4.11 -5.16
N SER A 377 -3.28 4.36 -4.04
CA SER A 377 -3.87 4.41 -2.71
C SER A 377 -3.36 5.63 -1.93
N GLY A 378 -4.10 6.03 -0.92
CA GLY A 378 -3.84 7.20 -0.08
C GLY A 378 -5.03 8.16 -0.08
N LEU A 379 -5.39 8.65 1.11
CA LEU A 379 -6.54 9.54 1.32
C LEU A 379 -6.11 11.01 1.43
N LYS A 380 -6.97 11.90 0.95
CA LYS A 380 -6.78 13.34 1.13
C LYS A 380 -6.96 13.71 2.61
N LEU A 381 -6.11 14.58 3.13
CA LEU A 381 -6.29 15.21 4.44
C LEU A 381 -7.30 16.34 4.31
N ASP A 382 -8.21 16.42 5.27
CA ASP A 382 -9.05 17.62 5.45
C ASP A 382 -8.22 18.71 6.13
N THR A 383 -7.52 19.49 5.30
CA THR A 383 -6.61 20.55 5.78
C THR A 383 -7.31 21.71 6.48
N GLU A 384 -8.64 21.87 6.32
CA GLU A 384 -9.40 22.92 6.98
C GLU A 384 -9.49 22.72 8.51
N GLN A 385 -9.26 21.51 8.99
CA GLN A 385 -9.20 21.18 10.42
C GLN A 385 -7.91 21.64 11.10
N PHE A 386 -6.85 21.97 10.32
CA PHE A 386 -5.53 22.30 10.84
C PHE A 386 -5.19 23.75 10.58
N GLU A 387 -4.61 24.42 11.58
CA GLU A 387 -4.15 25.79 11.46
C GLU A 387 -2.71 25.92 11.96
N SER A 388 -1.83 26.42 11.09
CA SER A 388 -0.43 26.69 11.39
C SER A 388 -0.06 28.10 10.96
N ASP A 389 0.78 28.74 11.76
CA ASP A 389 1.43 30.03 11.43
C ASP A 389 2.57 29.89 10.43
N LYS A 390 3.00 28.64 10.16
CA LYS A 390 4.11 28.29 9.28
C LYS A 390 3.62 28.10 7.84
N LYS A 391 4.46 28.44 6.89
CA LYS A 391 4.15 28.36 5.45
C LYS A 391 5.36 27.90 4.69
N ILE A 392 5.13 27.11 3.65
CA ILE A 392 6.17 26.71 2.70
C ILE A 392 6.75 27.97 2.04
N THR A 393 8.06 28.10 2.03
CA THR A 393 8.77 29.27 1.49
C THR A 393 9.30 29.05 0.08
N ASP A 394 9.67 27.82 -0.27
CA ASP A 394 10.23 27.46 -1.57
C ASP A 394 9.20 27.59 -2.70
N GLU A 395 9.50 28.48 -3.67
CA GLU A 395 8.58 28.80 -4.78
C GLU A 395 8.39 27.65 -5.78
N GLU A 396 9.39 26.76 -5.94
CA GLU A 396 9.26 25.59 -6.81
C GLU A 396 8.28 24.60 -6.18
N ILE A 397 8.41 24.34 -4.89
CA ILE A 397 7.50 23.44 -4.14
C ILE A 397 6.08 24.00 -4.13
N LYS A 398 5.91 25.32 -3.94
CA LYS A 398 4.59 25.95 -4.02
C LYS A 398 3.90 25.70 -5.35
N LYS A 399 4.62 25.93 -6.47
CA LYS A 399 4.10 25.68 -7.82
C LYS A 399 3.72 24.21 -8.05
N GLU A 400 4.49 23.28 -7.49
CA GLU A 400 4.12 21.86 -7.56
C GLU A 400 2.84 21.58 -6.76
N LEU A 401 2.70 22.15 -5.59
CA LEU A 401 1.51 21.96 -4.72
C LEU A 401 0.25 22.63 -5.28
N GLU A 402 0.37 23.70 -6.08
CA GLU A 402 -0.77 24.34 -6.77
C GLU A 402 -1.39 23.46 -7.87
N LYS A 403 -0.64 22.48 -8.39
CA LYS A 403 -1.19 21.53 -9.37
C LYS A 403 -2.31 20.71 -8.72
N ASP A 404 -3.48 20.72 -9.39
CA ASP A 404 -4.65 20.02 -8.88
C ASP A 404 -4.38 18.51 -8.70
N LEU A 405 -4.56 18.02 -7.47
CA LEU A 405 -4.37 16.61 -7.13
C LEU A 405 -5.28 15.70 -7.96
N ASP A 406 -6.45 16.17 -8.39
CA ASP A 406 -7.39 15.39 -9.17
C ASP A 406 -6.82 14.96 -10.54
N ASN A 407 -5.78 15.65 -11.03
CA ASN A 407 -5.05 15.21 -12.22
C ASN A 407 -4.28 13.91 -12.01
N TYR A 408 -3.91 13.62 -10.77
CA TYR A 408 -3.13 12.44 -10.37
C TYR A 408 -3.99 11.30 -9.80
N LEU A 409 -5.31 11.51 -9.65
CA LEU A 409 -6.21 10.47 -9.17
C LEU A 409 -6.74 9.58 -10.30
N PRO A 410 -6.88 8.28 -10.07
CA PRO A 410 -7.54 7.38 -11.00
C PRO A 410 -9.04 7.73 -11.13
N ASN A 411 -9.65 7.30 -12.22
CA ASN A 411 -11.03 7.68 -12.57
C ASN A 411 -12.05 7.31 -11.47
N TYR A 412 -11.86 6.22 -10.76
CA TYR A 412 -12.78 5.79 -9.69
C TYR A 412 -12.71 6.66 -8.42
N LYS A 413 -11.59 7.40 -8.22
CA LYS A 413 -11.42 8.33 -7.08
C LYS A 413 -11.95 9.74 -7.37
N ARG A 414 -12.31 10.04 -8.63
CA ARG A 414 -12.79 11.36 -9.02
C ARG A 414 -14.25 11.54 -8.63
N THR A 415 -14.61 12.75 -8.21
CA THR A 415 -16.00 13.04 -7.84
C THR A 415 -16.93 12.94 -9.06
N LYS A 416 -18.22 12.57 -8.86
CA LYS A 416 -19.21 12.49 -9.96
C LYS A 416 -19.34 13.79 -10.77
N LYS A 417 -18.99 14.94 -10.18
CA LYS A 417 -19.01 16.25 -10.83
C LYS A 417 -17.87 16.39 -11.84
N GLU A 418 -16.68 15.89 -11.49
CA GLU A 418 -15.48 15.87 -12.34
C GLU A 418 -15.58 14.83 -13.45
N GLU A 419 -16.17 13.66 -13.16
CA GLU A 419 -16.48 12.69 -14.22
C GLU A 419 -17.39 13.25 -15.30
N LYS A 420 -18.43 14.02 -14.91
CA LYS A 420 -19.33 14.69 -15.85
C LYS A 420 -18.58 15.75 -16.69
N LYS A 421 -17.67 16.53 -16.07
CA LYS A 421 -16.85 17.53 -16.76
C LYS A 421 -15.90 16.86 -17.77
N LYS A 422 -15.15 15.82 -17.35
CA LYS A 422 -14.25 15.07 -18.26
C LYS A 422 -14.97 14.32 -19.36
N LYS A 423 -16.14 13.73 -19.09
CA LYS A 423 -16.97 13.12 -20.15
C LYS A 423 -17.42 14.17 -21.19
N LYS A 424 -17.71 15.39 -20.76
CA LYS A 424 -18.10 16.51 -21.63
C LYS A 424 -16.92 16.99 -22.49
N ASP A 425 -15.74 17.15 -21.88
CA ASP A 425 -14.50 17.56 -22.56
C ASP A 425 -14.01 16.49 -23.57
N ASN A 426 -14.08 15.21 -23.21
CA ASN A 426 -13.74 14.11 -24.10
C ASN A 426 -14.73 13.98 -25.26
N LYS A 427 -16.02 14.25 -25.03
CA LYS A 427 -17.04 14.29 -26.09
C LYS A 427 -16.78 15.45 -27.07
N ALA A 428 -16.40 16.62 -26.55
CA ALA A 428 -16.02 17.78 -27.36
C ALA A 428 -14.76 17.51 -28.19
N LYS A 429 -13.70 16.92 -27.59
CA LYS A 429 -12.48 16.52 -28.32
C LYS A 429 -12.76 15.47 -29.42
N ARG A 430 -13.63 14.50 -29.17
CA ARG A 430 -14.03 13.49 -30.17
C ARG A 430 -14.84 14.13 -31.30
N ALA A 431 -15.73 15.07 -30.98
CA ALA A 431 -16.51 15.83 -32.00
C ALA A 431 -15.59 16.68 -32.88
N ALA A 432 -14.62 17.41 -32.28
CA ALA A 432 -13.63 18.19 -33.01
C ALA A 432 -12.76 17.32 -33.93
N LYS A 433 -12.32 16.14 -33.46
CA LYS A 433 -11.56 15.19 -34.29
C LYS A 433 -12.35 14.62 -35.44
N LYS A 434 -13.67 14.35 -35.25
CA LYS A 434 -14.58 13.93 -36.32
C LYS A 434 -14.79 15.02 -37.35
N ALA A 435 -15.00 16.27 -36.91
CA ALA A 435 -15.17 17.43 -37.82
C ALA A 435 -13.90 17.68 -38.66
N ALA A 436 -12.71 17.62 -38.02
CA ALA A 436 -11.44 17.76 -38.74
C ALA A 436 -11.21 16.64 -39.78
N LYS A 437 -11.58 15.38 -39.43
CA LYS A 437 -11.50 14.26 -40.39
C LYS A 437 -12.46 14.42 -41.56
N LYS A 438 -13.69 14.91 -41.31
CA LYS A 438 -14.68 15.16 -42.35
C LYS A 438 -14.22 16.29 -43.29
N LYS A 439 -13.63 17.36 -42.74
CA LYS A 439 -13.08 18.48 -43.51
C LYS A 439 -11.94 18.05 -44.45
N ARG A 440 -11.00 17.20 -43.93
CA ARG A 440 -9.92 16.61 -44.73
C ARG A 440 -10.45 15.70 -45.86
N GLN A 441 -11.52 14.94 -45.60
CA GLN A 441 -12.13 14.09 -46.63
C GLN A 441 -12.84 14.91 -47.71
N GLU A 442 -13.51 16.00 -47.38
CA GLU A 442 -14.14 16.91 -48.31
C GLU A 442 -13.10 17.67 -49.15
N GLU A 443 -12.00 18.12 -48.56
CA GLU A 443 -10.87 18.74 -49.29
C GLU A 443 -10.19 17.76 -50.24
N ALA A 444 -9.98 16.50 -49.82
CA ALA A 444 -9.43 15.45 -50.67
C ALA A 444 -10.35 15.08 -51.83
N LYS A 445 -11.68 15.13 -51.59
CA LYS A 445 -12.68 14.89 -52.65
C LYS A 445 -12.70 16.02 -53.66
N LYS A 446 -12.65 17.27 -53.22
CA LYS A 446 -12.55 18.45 -54.12
C LYS A 446 -11.29 18.43 -54.99
N LYS A 447 -10.11 18.10 -54.40
CA LYS A 447 -8.87 17.95 -55.16
C LYS A 447 -8.96 16.89 -56.27
N ARG A 448 -9.59 15.74 -55.98
CA ARG A 448 -9.78 14.68 -57.00
C ARG A 448 -10.75 15.08 -58.09
N GLU A 449 -11.75 15.91 -57.81
CA GLU A 449 -12.68 16.44 -58.80
C GLU A 449 -12.04 17.55 -59.66
N GLU A 450 -11.03 18.27 -59.16
CA GLU A 450 -10.25 19.27 -59.88
C GLU A 450 -9.12 18.64 -60.76
N GLU A 451 -8.54 17.53 -60.32
CA GLU A 451 -7.48 16.78 -61.06
C GLU A 451 -8.05 15.82 -62.13
N GLY A 452 -9.37 15.60 -62.14
CA GLY A 452 -10.08 14.75 -63.10
C GLY A 452 -10.78 15.53 -64.24
N LYS A 453 -10.57 16.86 -64.37
CA LYS A 453 -10.92 17.70 -65.44
C LYS A 453 -9.68 18.15 -66.22
#